data_606612f37e93f86b14722a60439ec68a
#
_entry.id   606612f37e93f86b14722a60439ec68a
#
_cell.length_a   1.000
_cell.length_b   1.000
_cell.length_c   1.000
_cell.angle_alpha   90.00
_cell.angle_beta   90.00
_cell.angle_gamma   90.00
#
_symmetry.space_group_name_H-M   'P 1'
#
loop_
_entity.id
_entity.type
_entity.pdbx_description
1 polymer ?
#
loop_
_entity_poly.entity_id
_entity_poly.type
_entity_poly.pdbx_seq_one_letter_code
_entity_poly.pdbx_strand_id
1 'polypeptide(L)'
;MTQLVFPFLLLTRRGIYRAATIGDGTVHALAFSSTKKAGAFMDACQESNWEFALIVRSGLRSVIKDLEAANLVGVCLDPDPDETGGTSIKVAELRALANE
;
A
#
# COMPACT_ATOMS: atom_id res chain seq x y z
N MET A 1 0.21 -10.50 -14.81
CA MET A 1 1.52 -9.86 -14.59
C MET A 1 1.31 -8.62 -13.72
N THR A 2 2.00 -8.56 -12.58
CA THR A 2 1.85 -7.44 -11.67
C THR A 2 2.68 -6.25 -12.13
N GLN A 3 2.08 -5.07 -12.18
CA GLN A 3 2.79 -3.86 -12.51
C GLN A 3 2.73 -2.91 -11.31
N LEU A 4 3.85 -2.75 -10.65
CA LEU A 4 4.00 -1.76 -9.60
C LEU A 4 4.98 -0.70 -10.08
N VAL A 5 4.48 0.52 -10.20
CA VAL A 5 5.28 1.65 -10.68
C VAL A 5 5.94 2.33 -9.49
N PHE A 6 7.24 2.62 -9.59
CA PHE A 6 7.98 3.35 -8.56
C PHE A 6 8.20 4.79 -9.00
N PRO A 7 8.12 5.74 -8.06
CA PRO A 7 7.75 5.52 -6.65
C PRO A 7 6.24 5.34 -6.49
N PHE A 8 5.86 4.73 -5.38
CA PHE A 8 4.46 4.69 -4.98
C PHE A 8 4.34 5.20 -3.54
N LEU A 9 3.11 5.42 -3.08
CA LEU A 9 2.87 6.01 -1.77
C LEU A 9 2.14 5.03 -0.86
N LEU A 10 2.56 5.00 0.40
CA LEU A 10 1.81 4.37 1.48
C LEU A 10 1.36 5.47 2.44
N LEU A 11 0.25 5.26 3.10
CA LEU A 11 -0.22 6.17 4.14
C LEU A 11 0.26 5.63 5.49
N THR A 12 0.91 6.49 6.28
CA THR A 12 1.46 6.09 7.58
C THR A 12 1.00 7.03 8.67
N ARG A 13 0.91 6.48 9.88
CA ARG A 13 0.66 7.25 11.10
C ARG A 13 1.46 6.60 12.21
N ARG A 14 2.45 7.32 12.74
CA ARG A 14 3.32 6.82 13.81
C ARG A 14 3.98 5.48 13.45
N GLY A 15 4.41 5.35 12.20
CA GLY A 15 5.06 4.12 11.72
C GLY A 15 4.10 2.98 11.36
N ILE A 16 2.79 3.19 11.47
CA ILE A 16 1.80 2.18 11.15
C ILE A 16 1.17 2.51 9.79
N TYR A 17 1.11 1.53 8.90
CA TYR A 17 0.50 1.71 7.58
C TYR A 17 -1.01 1.67 7.66
N ARG A 18 -1.66 2.54 6.88
CA ARG A 18 -3.11 2.46 6.66
C ARG A 18 -3.39 1.15 5.93
N ALA A 19 -4.18 0.30 6.54
CA ALA A 19 -4.48 -1.03 6.00
C ALA A 19 -5.97 -1.28 5.97
N ALA A 20 -6.39 -2.25 5.17
CA ALA A 20 -7.79 -2.65 5.08
C ALA A 20 -7.91 -4.12 4.71
N THR A 21 -9.03 -4.72 5.10
CA THR A 21 -9.38 -6.08 4.67
C THR A 21 -9.96 -5.99 3.28
N ILE A 22 -9.39 -6.71 2.33
CA ILE A 22 -9.89 -6.74 0.96
C ILE A 22 -10.74 -7.98 0.71
N GLY A 23 -11.29 -8.09 -0.50
CA GLY A 23 -12.35 -9.03 -0.84
C GLY A 23 -12.13 -10.50 -0.48
N ASP A 24 -10.88 -10.97 -0.38
CA ASP A 24 -10.57 -12.35 0.01
C ASP A 24 -10.39 -12.53 1.53
N GLY A 25 -10.66 -11.49 2.31
CA GLY A 25 -10.54 -11.54 3.77
C GLY A 25 -9.12 -11.28 4.28
N THR A 26 -8.15 -11.02 3.41
CA THR A 26 -6.78 -10.72 3.82
C THR A 26 -6.58 -9.23 4.02
N VAL A 27 -5.63 -8.87 4.90
CA VAL A 27 -5.36 -7.46 5.22
C VAL A 27 -4.14 -6.98 4.45
N HIS A 28 -4.30 -5.87 3.74
CA HIS A 28 -3.27 -5.26 2.90
C HIS A 28 -3.03 -3.82 3.31
N ALA A 29 -1.79 -3.34 3.17
CA ALA A 29 -1.51 -1.92 3.28
C ALA A 29 -2.04 -1.23 2.02
N LEU A 30 -2.63 -0.04 2.17
CA LEU A 30 -3.17 0.71 1.05
C LEU A 30 -2.04 1.51 0.39
N ALA A 31 -1.90 1.35 -0.91
CA ALA A 31 -0.86 2.00 -1.70
C ALA A 31 -1.48 2.84 -2.81
N PHE A 32 -0.79 3.88 -3.22
CA PHE A 32 -1.31 4.82 -4.24
C PHE A 32 -0.20 5.16 -5.23
N SER A 33 -0.59 5.27 -6.49
CA SER A 33 0.35 5.60 -7.56
C SER A 33 0.66 7.10 -7.64
N SER A 34 -0.11 7.95 -6.94
CA SER A 34 0.11 9.40 -6.93
C SER A 34 -0.46 10.03 -5.67
N THR A 35 0.05 11.22 -5.33
CA THR A 35 -0.49 12.01 -4.21
C THR A 35 -1.94 12.42 -4.46
N LYS A 36 -2.29 12.66 -5.71
CA LYS A 36 -3.66 13.02 -6.09
C LYS A 36 -4.63 11.90 -5.75
N LYS A 37 -4.28 10.65 -6.08
CA LYS A 37 -5.12 9.49 -5.77
C LYS A 37 -5.21 9.23 -4.27
N ALA A 38 -4.09 9.37 -3.55
CA ALA A 38 -4.07 9.23 -2.10
C ALA A 38 -4.94 10.29 -1.44
N GLY A 39 -4.81 11.55 -1.87
CA GLY A 39 -5.62 12.65 -1.34
C GLY A 39 -7.12 12.45 -1.60
N ALA A 40 -7.47 12.01 -2.80
CA ALA A 40 -8.86 11.75 -3.15
C ALA A 40 -9.47 10.63 -2.29
N PHE A 41 -8.69 9.58 -2.03
CA PHE A 41 -9.11 8.49 -1.14
C PHE A 41 -9.36 9.01 0.28
N MET A 42 -8.41 9.78 0.83
CA MET A 42 -8.55 10.33 2.18
C MET A 42 -9.76 11.25 2.29
N ASP A 43 -9.98 12.11 1.30
CA ASP A 43 -11.13 13.02 1.27
C ASP A 43 -12.45 12.23 1.25
N ALA A 44 -12.54 11.22 0.42
CA ALA A 44 -13.74 10.40 0.32
C ALA A 44 -14.03 9.62 1.60
N CYS A 45 -12.98 9.18 2.30
CA CYS A 45 -13.10 8.47 3.57
C CYS A 45 -13.16 9.41 4.78
N GLN A 46 -13.05 10.72 4.57
CA GLN A 46 -13.02 11.74 5.62
C GLN A 46 -11.88 11.50 6.62
N GLU A 47 -10.73 11.09 6.12
CA GLU A 47 -9.52 10.87 6.92
C GLU A 47 -8.51 11.97 6.64
N SER A 48 -7.80 12.43 7.68
CA SER A 48 -6.90 13.56 7.53
C SER A 48 -5.55 13.42 8.24
N ASN A 49 -5.34 12.42 9.05
CA ASN A 49 -4.15 12.36 9.89
C ASN A 49 -3.10 11.36 9.38
N TRP A 50 -3.07 11.13 8.08
CA TRP A 50 -2.11 10.22 7.48
C TRP A 50 -1.00 10.99 6.79
N GLU A 51 0.23 10.51 6.92
CA GLU A 51 1.39 11.03 6.22
C GLU A 51 1.68 10.18 4.99
N PHE A 52 2.24 10.79 3.96
CA PHE A 52 2.63 10.07 2.75
C PHE A 52 4.05 9.54 2.90
N ALA A 53 4.21 8.23 2.80
CA ALA A 53 5.53 7.61 2.73
C ALA A 53 5.82 7.28 1.27
N LEU A 54 6.82 7.93 0.69
CA LEU A 54 7.22 7.70 -0.70
C LEU A 54 8.14 6.48 -0.75
N ILE A 55 7.73 5.47 -1.49
CA ILE A 55 8.46 4.22 -1.57
C ILE A 55 9.14 4.13 -2.94
N VAL A 56 10.46 4.16 -2.91
CA VAL A 56 11.28 3.92 -4.10
C VAL A 56 11.71 2.44 -4.12
N ARG A 57 12.15 1.97 -5.29
CA ARG A 57 12.51 0.55 -5.45
C ARG A 57 13.55 0.10 -4.39
N SER A 58 14.56 0.93 -4.10
CA SER A 58 15.59 0.59 -3.12
C SER A 58 15.06 0.48 -1.69
N GLY A 59 13.89 1.04 -1.40
CA GLY A 59 13.25 0.94 -0.08
C GLY A 59 12.29 -0.23 0.05
N LEU A 60 12.08 -0.99 -1.00
CA LEU A 60 11.05 -2.03 -1.03
C LEU A 60 11.30 -3.14 0.00
N ARG A 61 12.55 -3.52 0.22
CA ARG A 61 12.89 -4.57 1.20
C ARG A 61 12.50 -4.17 2.61
N SER A 62 12.69 -2.89 2.98
CA SER A 62 12.26 -2.38 4.29
C SER A 62 10.74 -2.43 4.43
N VAL A 63 10.02 -2.07 3.37
CA VAL A 63 8.56 -2.14 3.34
C VAL A 63 8.09 -3.57 3.55
N ILE A 64 8.70 -4.55 2.87
CA ILE A 64 8.35 -5.96 3.02
C ILE A 64 8.52 -6.40 4.48
N LYS A 65 9.62 -6.03 5.13
CA LYS A 65 9.85 -6.35 6.55
C LYS A 65 8.74 -5.75 7.43
N ASP A 66 8.37 -4.51 7.19
CA ASP A 66 7.33 -3.85 7.96
C ASP A 66 5.97 -4.51 7.74
N LEU A 67 5.65 -4.90 6.52
CA LEU A 67 4.40 -5.60 6.20
C LEU A 67 4.33 -6.94 6.96
N GLU A 68 5.41 -7.69 6.93
CA GLU A 68 5.49 -8.99 7.61
C GLU A 68 5.35 -8.83 9.13
N ALA A 69 6.03 -7.82 9.70
CA ALA A 69 5.96 -7.54 11.13
C ALA A 69 4.54 -7.16 11.57
N ALA A 70 3.77 -6.53 10.68
CA ALA A 70 2.39 -6.11 10.96
C ALA A 70 1.36 -7.17 10.56
N ASN A 71 1.80 -8.33 10.10
CA ASN A 71 0.93 -9.42 9.61
C ASN A 71 0.07 -9.01 8.40
N LEU A 72 0.61 -8.12 7.58
CA LEU A 72 -0.04 -7.72 6.32
C LEU A 72 0.48 -8.60 5.19
N VAL A 73 -0.42 -9.03 4.31
CA VAL A 73 -0.06 -10.00 3.26
C VAL A 73 0.45 -9.34 1.98
N GLY A 74 0.36 -8.02 1.90
CA GLY A 74 0.83 -7.28 0.73
C GLY A 74 0.32 -5.86 0.72
N VAL A 75 0.26 -5.27 -0.47
CA VAL A 75 -0.30 -3.92 -0.68
C VAL A 75 -1.48 -4.00 -1.65
N CYS A 76 -2.44 -3.09 -1.48
CA CYS A 76 -3.53 -2.92 -2.43
C CYS A 76 -3.31 -1.57 -3.12
N LEU A 77 -3.01 -1.60 -4.41
CA LEU A 77 -2.67 -0.40 -5.17
C LEU A 77 -3.92 0.27 -5.70
N ASP A 78 -4.05 1.56 -5.43
CA ASP A 78 -5.15 2.42 -5.90
C ASP A 78 -6.54 1.83 -5.57
N PRO A 79 -6.83 1.55 -4.29
CA PRO A 79 -8.16 1.05 -3.91
C PRO A 79 -9.21 2.14 -4.07
N ASP A 80 -10.47 1.73 -4.23
CA ASP A 80 -11.60 2.64 -4.19
C ASP A 80 -11.88 3.09 -2.75
N PRO A 81 -12.57 4.24 -2.55
CA PRO A 81 -12.84 4.74 -1.19
C PRO A 81 -13.62 3.80 -0.29
N ASP A 82 -14.38 2.85 -0.84
CA ASP A 82 -15.07 1.81 -0.07
C ASP A 82 -14.17 0.63 0.24
N GLU A 83 -12.87 0.76 -0.02
CA GLU A 83 -11.84 -0.25 0.22
C GLU A 83 -12.02 -1.52 -0.61
N THR A 84 -12.74 -1.40 -1.73
CA THR A 84 -12.85 -2.46 -2.75
C THR A 84 -12.02 -2.08 -3.97
N GLY A 85 -11.95 -2.94 -4.95
CA GLY A 85 -11.18 -2.69 -6.16
C GLY A 85 -9.68 -2.60 -5.89
N GLY A 86 -8.97 -1.92 -6.78
CA GLY A 86 -7.52 -1.82 -6.72
C GLY A 86 -6.82 -3.11 -7.13
N THR A 87 -5.51 -3.12 -7.05
CA THR A 87 -4.68 -4.26 -7.43
C THR A 87 -3.96 -4.81 -6.21
N SER A 88 -4.24 -6.07 -5.86
CA SER A 88 -3.57 -6.75 -4.74
C SER A 88 -2.20 -7.25 -5.20
N ILE A 89 -1.16 -6.89 -4.45
CA ILE A 89 0.21 -7.34 -4.70
C ILE A 89 0.72 -7.98 -3.42
N LYS A 90 0.91 -9.30 -3.46
CA LYS A 90 1.32 -10.04 -2.27
C LYS A 90 2.81 -9.83 -1.97
N VAL A 91 3.20 -10.10 -0.72
CA VAL A 91 4.60 -9.99 -0.28
C VAL A 91 5.54 -10.80 -1.17
N ALA A 92 5.13 -12.00 -1.60
CA ALA A 92 5.96 -12.82 -2.50
C ALA A 92 6.26 -12.10 -3.82
N GLU A 93 5.27 -11.40 -4.38
CA GLU A 93 5.45 -10.61 -5.60
C GLU A 93 6.36 -9.41 -5.35
N LEU A 94 6.21 -8.76 -4.18
CA LEU A 94 7.07 -7.64 -3.81
C LEU A 94 8.52 -8.09 -3.65
N ARG A 95 8.76 -9.28 -3.09
CA ARG A 95 10.10 -9.84 -2.99
C ARG A 95 10.74 -10.08 -4.37
N ALA A 96 9.94 -10.59 -5.30
CA ALA A 96 10.43 -10.78 -6.67
C ALA A 96 10.84 -9.45 -7.30
N LEU A 97 10.06 -8.40 -7.09
CA LEU A 97 10.39 -7.05 -7.58
C LEU A 97 11.64 -6.49 -6.89
N ALA A 98 11.81 -6.72 -5.60
CA ALA A 98 12.96 -6.25 -4.84
C ALA A 98 14.27 -6.92 -5.28
N ASN A 99 14.18 -8.11 -5.86
CA ASN A 99 15.34 -8.90 -6.31
C ASN A 99 15.68 -8.68 -7.79
N GLU A 100 14.95 -7.82 -8.47
CA GLU A 100 15.25 -7.47 -9.87
C GLU A 100 16.47 -6.56 -10.01
#